data_22aaacb4f5bd2e60c9edcff33595bc65
#
_entry.id   22aaacb4f5bd2e60c9edcff33595bc65
#
_cell.length_a   1.000
_cell.length_b   1.000
_cell.length_c   1.000
_cell.angle_alpha   90.00
_cell.angle_beta   90.00
_cell.angle_gamma   90.00
#
_symmetry.space_group_name_H-M   'P 1'
#
loop_
_entity.id
_entity.type
_entity.pdbx_description
1 polymer ?
#
loop_
_entity_poly.entity_id
_entity_poly.type
_entity_poly.pdbx_seq_one_letter_code
_entity_poly.pdbx_strand_id
1 'polypeptide(L)'
;MLKVAILDDYQNISQQFVDLEKLSGKYEFKIFSEPFNDEADAIDQLSDFEALLIMRERTPITKNLIDNLSKLKFIVTSGLKNKSIDLAAANKRKIIVCGTDMNINSTPELTWTLILGLARNLKEEIDNMYQGYWQTTIGVELKGKILGLIGLGKVGSQVAKIGKAFGMQVMAWSENLDLNKCKELDVLPASKEDLISSSDFLSIHVQGGERYKNCITLKELDKMKKTSFLINTSRGPIVNEDDLIIALSTNVIAGAGLDVYEKEPLPENNKLRFLP
;
A
#
# COMPACT_ATOMS: atom_id res chain seq x y z
N MET A 1 29.03 16.16 -14.51
CA MET A 1 28.09 16.00 -13.37
C MET A 1 27.37 14.67 -13.57
N LEU A 2 27.12 13.93 -12.48
CA LEU A 2 26.37 12.68 -12.53
C LEU A 2 24.87 13.00 -12.65
N LYS A 3 24.20 12.46 -13.67
CA LYS A 3 22.77 12.66 -13.89
C LYS A 3 21.95 11.69 -13.06
N VAL A 4 21.04 12.22 -12.26
CA VAL A 4 20.21 11.48 -11.30
C VAL A 4 18.73 11.70 -11.63
N ALA A 5 18.00 10.62 -11.87
CA ALA A 5 16.55 10.65 -12.01
C ALA A 5 15.89 10.28 -10.67
N ILE A 6 14.96 11.10 -10.21
CA ILE A 6 14.07 10.83 -9.07
C ILE A 6 12.72 10.42 -9.66
N LEU A 7 12.32 9.17 -9.50
CA LEU A 7 11.12 8.62 -10.11
C LEU A 7 9.94 8.62 -9.13
N ASP A 8 8.73 8.69 -9.68
CA ASP A 8 7.48 8.49 -8.96
C ASP A 8 7.23 9.51 -7.83
N ASP A 9 7.75 10.73 -7.96
CA ASP A 9 7.50 11.82 -7.01
C ASP A 9 6.16 12.51 -7.32
N TYR A 10 5.06 11.76 -7.30
CA TYR A 10 3.70 12.23 -7.64
C TYR A 10 3.23 13.42 -6.81
N GLN A 11 3.80 13.61 -5.63
CA GLN A 11 3.49 14.72 -4.73
C GLN A 11 4.40 15.94 -4.98
N ASN A 12 5.46 15.78 -5.80
CA ASN A 12 6.47 16.80 -6.08
C ASN A 12 7.09 17.38 -4.80
N ILE A 13 7.48 16.49 -3.87
CA ILE A 13 7.94 16.85 -2.53
C ILE A 13 9.41 16.51 -2.24
N SER A 14 10.11 15.85 -3.16
CA SER A 14 11.50 15.43 -2.95
C SER A 14 12.41 16.58 -2.52
N GLN A 15 12.20 17.78 -3.06
CA GLN A 15 12.96 18.99 -2.71
C GLN A 15 12.73 19.46 -1.26
N GLN A 16 11.64 19.07 -0.62
CA GLN A 16 11.38 19.41 0.79
C GLN A 16 12.25 18.60 1.77
N PHE A 17 12.74 17.44 1.32
CA PHE A 17 13.54 16.53 2.13
C PHE A 17 15.04 16.59 1.84
N VAL A 18 15.42 17.06 0.65
CA VAL A 18 16.82 17.17 0.22
C VAL A 18 17.05 18.51 -0.44
N ASP A 19 18.06 19.24 0.03
CA ASP A 19 18.54 20.47 -0.59
C ASP A 19 19.33 20.11 -1.86
N LEU A 20 18.61 19.96 -2.96
CA LEU A 20 19.21 19.60 -4.25
C LEU A 20 20.15 20.69 -4.78
N GLU A 21 19.94 21.94 -4.40
CA GLU A 21 20.81 23.06 -4.83
C GLU A 21 22.22 22.93 -4.27
N LYS A 22 22.37 22.51 -3.00
CA LYS A 22 23.69 22.23 -2.40
C LYS A 22 24.45 21.11 -3.09
N LEU A 23 23.73 20.23 -3.78
CA LEU A 23 24.30 19.08 -4.50
C LEU A 23 24.54 19.39 -5.99
N SER A 24 24.02 20.50 -6.53
CA SER A 24 24.05 20.84 -7.94
C SER A 24 25.46 21.00 -8.55
N GLY A 25 26.49 21.23 -7.72
CA GLY A 25 27.88 21.25 -8.18
C GLY A 25 28.47 19.88 -8.58
N LYS A 26 27.84 18.78 -8.15
CA LYS A 26 28.27 17.39 -8.42
C LYS A 26 27.25 16.59 -9.20
N TYR A 27 25.97 16.89 -9.01
CA TYR A 27 24.84 16.13 -9.53
C TYR A 27 23.87 17.02 -10.29
N GLU A 28 23.30 16.48 -11.34
CA GLU A 28 22.19 17.06 -12.09
C GLU A 28 20.94 16.20 -11.83
N PHE A 29 19.93 16.79 -11.20
CA PHE A 29 18.70 16.08 -10.84
C PHE A 29 17.57 16.38 -11.81
N LYS A 30 16.83 15.34 -12.22
CA LYS A 30 15.53 15.48 -12.87
C LYS A 30 14.50 14.70 -12.08
N ILE A 31 13.39 15.37 -11.72
CA ILE A 31 12.27 14.77 -11.00
C ILE A 31 11.21 14.36 -12.02
N PHE A 32 10.72 13.15 -11.89
CA PHE A 32 9.61 12.61 -12.66
C PHE A 32 8.41 12.49 -11.72
N SER A 33 7.46 13.41 -11.87
CA SER A 33 6.24 13.50 -11.04
C SER A 33 5.07 12.71 -11.65
N GLU A 34 5.21 12.26 -12.89
CA GLU A 34 4.22 11.46 -13.61
C GLU A 34 4.78 10.07 -13.91
N PRO A 35 3.92 9.05 -13.98
CA PRO A 35 4.35 7.73 -14.39
C PRO A 35 4.76 7.73 -15.88
N PHE A 36 5.63 6.81 -16.25
CA PHE A 36 5.91 6.56 -17.68
C PHE A 36 4.70 5.90 -18.33
N ASN A 37 4.47 6.20 -19.62
CA ASN A 37 3.37 5.61 -20.38
C ASN A 37 3.53 4.08 -20.50
N ASP A 38 4.76 3.66 -20.77
CA ASP A 38 5.17 2.26 -20.88
C ASP A 38 6.69 2.13 -20.67
N GLU A 39 7.22 0.92 -20.81
CA GLU A 39 8.64 0.65 -20.62
C GLU A 39 9.51 1.31 -21.72
N ALA A 40 9.01 1.45 -22.95
CA ALA A 40 9.74 2.09 -24.03
C ALA A 40 9.94 3.59 -23.76
N ASP A 41 8.89 4.25 -23.26
CA ASP A 41 8.94 5.63 -22.81
C ASP A 41 9.93 5.80 -21.64
N ALA A 42 9.93 4.87 -20.67
CA ALA A 42 10.89 4.87 -19.58
C ALA A 42 12.35 4.73 -20.08
N ILE A 43 12.60 3.84 -21.03
CA ILE A 43 13.93 3.66 -21.65
C ILE A 43 14.40 4.95 -22.32
N ASP A 44 13.53 5.58 -23.13
CA ASP A 44 13.86 6.82 -23.84
C ASP A 44 14.22 7.94 -22.87
N GLN A 45 13.31 8.19 -21.92
CA GLN A 45 13.47 9.29 -20.98
C GLN A 45 14.62 9.11 -19.98
N LEU A 46 14.98 7.85 -19.64
CA LEU A 46 16.02 7.53 -18.66
C LEU A 46 17.39 7.23 -19.28
N SER A 47 17.51 7.20 -20.61
CA SER A 47 18.72 6.78 -21.36
C SER A 47 20.00 7.55 -20.97
N ASP A 48 19.87 8.79 -20.51
CA ASP A 48 20.98 9.66 -20.16
C ASP A 48 21.39 9.61 -18.68
N PHE A 49 20.62 8.94 -17.83
CA PHE A 49 20.84 8.95 -16.38
C PHE A 49 21.81 7.85 -15.93
N GLU A 50 22.63 8.21 -14.95
CA GLU A 50 23.61 7.31 -14.34
C GLU A 50 23.11 6.73 -13.01
N ALA A 51 22.13 7.40 -12.37
CA ALA A 51 21.52 6.95 -11.13
C ALA A 51 20.00 7.12 -11.16
N LEU A 52 19.28 6.14 -10.60
CA LEU A 52 17.84 6.16 -10.39
C LEU A 52 17.54 6.13 -8.89
N LEU A 53 16.75 7.10 -8.42
CA LEU A 53 16.13 7.07 -7.09
C LEU A 53 14.67 6.67 -7.30
N ILE A 54 14.30 5.48 -6.83
CA ILE A 54 13.00 4.88 -7.11
C ILE A 54 12.15 4.74 -5.84
N MET A 55 10.85 4.94 -5.99
CA MET A 55 9.89 4.87 -4.91
C MET A 55 9.23 3.49 -4.87
N ARG A 56 9.73 2.59 -4.00
CA ARG A 56 9.20 1.23 -3.83
C ARG A 56 9.05 0.49 -5.17
N GLU A 57 7.94 -0.23 -5.36
CA GLU A 57 7.65 -1.01 -6.56
C GLU A 57 6.81 -0.26 -7.61
N ARG A 58 6.78 1.07 -7.62
CA ARG A 58 5.95 1.87 -8.55
C ARG A 58 6.41 1.71 -9.99
N THR A 59 7.66 2.09 -10.30
CA THR A 59 8.26 1.85 -11.63
C THR A 59 8.99 0.50 -11.62
N PRO A 60 8.58 -0.48 -12.44
CA PRO A 60 9.30 -1.74 -12.58
C PRO A 60 10.67 -1.54 -13.23
N ILE A 61 11.73 -1.96 -12.54
CA ILE A 61 13.12 -1.92 -13.06
C ILE A 61 13.46 -3.30 -13.60
N THR A 62 12.91 -3.59 -14.77
CA THR A 62 13.00 -4.88 -15.43
C THR A 62 14.39 -5.12 -16.02
N LYS A 63 14.65 -6.36 -16.42
CA LYS A 63 15.86 -6.72 -17.19
C LYS A 63 15.97 -5.90 -18.48
N ASN A 64 14.86 -5.72 -19.21
CA ASN A 64 14.85 -4.98 -20.47
C ASN A 64 15.19 -3.50 -20.25
N LEU A 65 14.58 -2.86 -19.26
CA LEU A 65 14.92 -1.48 -18.89
C LEU A 65 16.42 -1.36 -18.52
N ILE A 66 16.92 -2.24 -17.66
CA ILE A 66 18.33 -2.26 -17.24
C ILE A 66 19.25 -2.43 -18.44
N ASP A 67 18.98 -3.37 -19.34
CA ASP A 67 19.84 -3.67 -20.48
C ASP A 67 19.92 -2.48 -21.46
N ASN A 68 18.88 -1.68 -21.58
CA ASN A 68 18.82 -0.51 -22.47
C ASN A 68 19.37 0.79 -21.86
N LEU A 69 19.50 0.89 -20.53
CA LEU A 69 20.07 2.07 -19.87
C LEU A 69 21.61 1.97 -19.78
N SER A 70 22.32 2.18 -20.88
CA SER A 70 23.77 1.94 -20.97
C SER A 70 24.63 2.72 -19.97
N LYS A 71 24.17 3.90 -19.53
CA LYS A 71 24.89 4.78 -18.59
C LYS A 71 24.59 4.46 -17.12
N LEU A 72 23.59 3.62 -16.83
CA LEU A 72 23.13 3.37 -15.46
C LEU A 72 24.19 2.65 -14.62
N LYS A 73 24.50 3.22 -13.45
CA LYS A 73 25.49 2.73 -12.48
C LYS A 73 24.90 2.48 -11.10
N PHE A 74 23.85 3.22 -10.73
CA PHE A 74 23.28 3.17 -9.37
C PHE A 74 21.75 3.11 -9.43
N ILE A 75 21.17 2.28 -8.56
CA ILE A 75 19.74 2.28 -8.26
C ILE A 75 19.60 2.38 -6.75
N VAL A 76 18.89 3.39 -6.28
CA VAL A 76 18.55 3.55 -4.87
C VAL A 76 17.04 3.45 -4.72
N THR A 77 16.57 2.49 -3.91
CA THR A 77 15.14 2.30 -3.65
C THR A 77 14.78 2.70 -2.24
N SER A 78 13.61 3.29 -2.06
CA SER A 78 13.05 3.50 -0.73
C SER A 78 12.68 2.15 -0.12
N GLY A 79 13.31 1.82 1.03
CA GLY A 79 13.19 0.53 1.70
C GLY A 79 14.25 -0.50 1.26
N LEU A 80 14.53 -1.45 2.17
CA LEU A 80 15.61 -2.44 1.99
C LEU A 80 15.26 -3.58 1.02
N LYS A 81 13.99 -3.72 0.62
CA LYS A 81 13.53 -4.78 -0.28
C LYS A 81 12.60 -4.20 -1.34
N ASN A 82 12.94 -4.43 -2.59
CA ASN A 82 12.13 -4.05 -3.74
C ASN A 82 12.09 -5.20 -4.74
N LYS A 83 10.92 -5.77 -4.95
CA LYS A 83 10.72 -6.91 -5.84
C LYS A 83 10.56 -6.53 -7.32
N SER A 84 10.39 -5.25 -7.61
CA SER A 84 10.29 -4.75 -9.00
C SER A 84 11.64 -4.54 -9.67
N ILE A 85 12.76 -4.75 -8.95
CA ILE A 85 14.11 -4.65 -9.51
C ILE A 85 14.61 -6.03 -9.92
N ASP A 86 15.01 -6.21 -11.17
CA ASP A 86 15.76 -7.38 -11.61
C ASP A 86 17.22 -7.30 -11.13
N LEU A 87 17.43 -7.81 -9.90
CA LEU A 87 18.75 -7.82 -9.26
C LEU A 87 19.78 -8.65 -10.02
N ALA A 88 19.35 -9.69 -10.77
CA ALA A 88 20.27 -10.51 -11.54
C ALA A 88 20.82 -9.71 -12.74
N ALA A 89 19.96 -8.99 -13.44
CA ALA A 89 20.36 -8.10 -14.53
C ALA A 89 21.25 -6.95 -14.03
N ALA A 90 20.87 -6.32 -12.89
CA ALA A 90 21.68 -5.28 -12.29
C ALA A 90 23.09 -5.75 -11.90
N ASN A 91 23.19 -6.91 -11.24
CA ASN A 91 24.46 -7.52 -10.86
C ASN A 91 25.33 -7.88 -12.09
N LYS A 92 24.73 -8.45 -13.13
CA LYS A 92 25.44 -8.77 -14.38
C LYS A 92 26.08 -7.54 -15.01
N ARG A 93 25.41 -6.39 -14.91
CA ARG A 93 25.91 -5.10 -15.41
C ARG A 93 26.75 -4.33 -14.38
N LYS A 94 27.02 -4.89 -13.19
CA LYS A 94 27.74 -4.26 -12.09
C LYS A 94 27.10 -2.95 -11.62
N ILE A 95 25.77 -2.84 -11.73
CA ILE A 95 25.01 -1.73 -11.21
C ILE A 95 24.86 -1.91 -9.69
N ILE A 96 25.20 -0.87 -8.94
CA ILE A 96 25.08 -0.89 -7.48
C ILE A 96 23.61 -0.63 -7.11
N VAL A 97 23.00 -1.55 -6.36
CA VAL A 97 21.63 -1.40 -5.88
C VAL A 97 21.66 -1.24 -4.36
N CYS A 98 21.11 -0.12 -3.88
CA CYS A 98 21.02 0.20 -2.46
C CYS A 98 19.57 0.42 -2.03
N GLY A 99 19.25 0.08 -0.79
CA GLY A 99 17.98 0.43 -0.16
C GLY A 99 18.18 1.38 1.01
N THR A 100 17.14 2.13 1.36
CA THR A 100 17.12 2.99 2.54
C THR A 100 16.42 2.31 3.71
N ASP A 101 16.65 2.80 4.93
CA ASP A 101 15.78 2.47 6.05
C ASP A 101 14.36 2.98 5.82
N MET A 102 13.41 2.33 6.49
CA MET A 102 11.99 2.66 6.38
C MET A 102 11.44 3.12 7.73
N ASN A 103 10.69 4.22 7.72
CA ASN A 103 9.78 4.52 8.81
C ASN A 103 8.57 3.56 8.73
N ILE A 104 8.44 2.70 9.74
CA ILE A 104 7.37 1.70 9.81
C ILE A 104 6.11 2.22 10.51
N ASN A 105 6.10 3.44 11.03
CA ASN A 105 5.00 3.97 11.85
C ASN A 105 3.88 4.57 10.99
N SER A 106 4.21 5.17 9.86
CA SER A 106 3.24 5.85 8.99
C SER A 106 2.12 4.92 8.47
N THR A 107 2.46 3.67 8.13
CA THR A 107 1.46 2.71 7.62
C THR A 107 0.42 2.32 8.68
N PRO A 108 0.78 1.98 9.94
CA PRO A 108 -0.21 1.78 11.01
C PRO A 108 -1.07 3.03 11.28
N GLU A 109 -0.49 4.22 11.25
CA GLU A 109 -1.23 5.48 11.44
C GLU A 109 -2.27 5.68 10.34
N LEU A 110 -1.90 5.47 9.07
CA LEU A 110 -2.83 5.56 7.95
C LEU A 110 -3.90 4.46 8.01
N THR A 111 -3.51 3.22 8.39
CA THR A 111 -4.47 2.13 8.60
C THR A 111 -5.55 2.53 9.60
N TRP A 112 -5.15 3.13 10.74
CA TRP A 112 -6.09 3.57 11.75
C TRP A 112 -6.89 4.79 11.34
N THR A 113 -6.30 5.70 10.55
CA THR A 113 -7.04 6.81 9.93
C THR A 113 -8.19 6.29 9.06
N LEU A 114 -7.93 5.28 8.22
CA LEU A 114 -8.95 4.65 7.39
C LEU A 114 -10.00 3.91 8.22
N ILE A 115 -9.59 3.11 9.21
CA ILE A 115 -10.53 2.39 10.10
C ILE A 115 -11.46 3.38 10.81
N LEU A 116 -10.91 4.43 11.43
CA LEU A 116 -11.69 5.44 12.15
C LEU A 116 -12.56 6.26 11.20
N GLY A 117 -12.03 6.60 10.02
CA GLY A 117 -12.79 7.31 8.98
C GLY A 117 -14.03 6.54 8.53
N LEU A 118 -13.87 5.24 8.26
CA LEU A 118 -14.98 4.34 7.89
C LEU A 118 -15.96 4.15 9.06
N ALA A 119 -15.43 3.84 10.24
CA ALA A 119 -16.27 3.62 11.43
C ALA A 119 -17.13 4.83 11.81
N ARG A 120 -16.70 6.03 11.48
CA ARG A 120 -17.39 7.29 11.82
C ARG A 120 -18.04 7.98 10.61
N ASN A 121 -18.06 7.31 9.44
CA ASN A 121 -18.57 7.86 8.17
C ASN A 121 -18.00 9.28 7.89
N LEU A 122 -16.69 9.44 8.16
CA LEU A 122 -16.06 10.77 8.23
C LEU A 122 -16.18 11.53 6.90
N LYS A 123 -16.00 10.82 5.77
CA LYS A 123 -16.13 11.43 4.44
C LYS A 123 -17.54 11.97 4.22
N GLU A 124 -18.56 11.15 4.47
CA GLU A 124 -19.95 11.50 4.27
C GLU A 124 -20.37 12.68 5.18
N GLU A 125 -20.01 12.66 6.45
CA GLU A 125 -20.30 13.75 7.39
C GLU A 125 -19.60 15.07 7.01
N ILE A 126 -18.36 15.00 6.49
CA ILE A 126 -17.66 16.19 5.97
C ILE A 126 -18.37 16.74 4.74
N ASP A 127 -18.69 15.89 3.77
CA ASP A 127 -19.37 16.30 2.53
C ASP A 127 -20.74 16.90 2.84
N ASN A 128 -21.50 16.28 3.75
CA ASN A 128 -22.78 16.75 4.19
C ASN A 128 -22.70 18.11 4.94
N MET A 129 -21.68 18.30 5.76
CA MET A 129 -21.43 19.57 6.43
C MET A 129 -21.21 20.70 5.41
N TYR A 130 -20.42 20.46 4.36
CA TYR A 130 -20.21 21.45 3.29
C TYR A 130 -21.52 21.76 2.51
N GLN A 131 -22.45 20.81 2.45
CA GLN A 131 -23.77 20.98 1.81
C GLN A 131 -24.82 21.58 2.71
N GLY A 132 -24.49 21.90 3.99
CA GLY A 132 -25.40 22.50 4.95
C GLY A 132 -26.23 21.49 5.75
N TYR A 133 -25.97 20.21 5.65
CA TYR A 133 -26.61 19.17 6.47
C TYR A 133 -25.89 19.03 7.83
N TRP A 134 -26.60 18.43 8.80
CA TRP A 134 -26.11 18.28 10.17
C TRP A 134 -26.41 16.89 10.71
N GLN A 135 -25.35 16.16 11.14
CA GLN A 135 -25.44 14.84 11.80
C GLN A 135 -26.37 13.85 11.05
N THR A 136 -25.95 13.46 9.84
CA THR A 136 -26.80 12.66 8.95
C THR A 136 -26.60 11.16 9.10
N THR A 137 -25.48 10.73 9.72
CA THR A 137 -25.14 9.31 9.86
C THR A 137 -24.91 8.91 11.32
N ILE A 138 -24.97 7.60 11.57
CA ILE A 138 -24.61 6.99 12.86
C ILE A 138 -23.38 6.12 12.64
N GLY A 139 -22.28 6.46 13.32
CA GLY A 139 -21.04 5.68 13.25
C GLY A 139 -21.11 4.37 14.04
N VAL A 140 -20.11 3.52 13.81
CA VAL A 140 -19.92 2.24 14.50
C VAL A 140 -18.91 2.41 15.64
N GLU A 141 -19.24 1.94 16.83
CA GLU A 141 -18.30 1.85 17.96
C GLU A 141 -17.33 0.68 17.74
N LEU A 142 -16.04 0.88 18.02
CA LEU A 142 -15.00 -0.15 17.84
C LEU A 142 -14.93 -1.14 19.00
N LYS A 143 -15.29 -0.72 20.22
CA LYS A 143 -15.24 -1.57 21.41
C LYS A 143 -16.08 -2.84 21.22
N GLY A 144 -15.47 -3.99 21.48
CA GLY A 144 -16.11 -5.29 21.30
C GLY A 144 -16.22 -5.80 19.87
N LYS A 145 -15.84 -4.99 18.85
CA LYS A 145 -15.76 -5.41 17.46
C LYS A 145 -14.50 -6.25 17.20
N ILE A 146 -14.53 -7.04 16.14
CA ILE A 146 -13.44 -7.91 15.73
C ILE A 146 -12.60 -7.23 14.66
N LEU A 147 -11.31 -7.02 14.97
CA LEU A 147 -10.29 -6.63 14.02
C LEU A 147 -9.56 -7.87 13.53
N GLY A 148 -9.80 -8.25 12.27
CA GLY A 148 -9.09 -9.32 11.59
C GLY A 148 -7.86 -8.79 10.88
N LEU A 149 -6.71 -9.45 11.09
CA LEU A 149 -5.44 -9.08 10.49
C LEU A 149 -4.95 -10.19 9.56
N ILE A 150 -4.85 -9.90 8.28
CA ILE A 150 -4.11 -10.74 7.34
C ILE A 150 -2.64 -10.35 7.43
N GLY A 151 -1.90 -11.07 8.28
CA GLY A 151 -0.49 -10.80 8.59
C GLY A 151 -0.27 -10.11 9.94
N LEU A 152 0.56 -10.75 10.79
CA LEU A 152 0.96 -10.24 12.11
C LEU A 152 2.48 -9.90 12.11
N GLY A 153 2.94 -9.25 11.03
CA GLY A 153 4.31 -8.76 10.88
C GLY A 153 4.58 -7.48 11.70
N LYS A 154 5.58 -6.69 11.31
CA LYS A 154 5.93 -5.44 12.00
C LYS A 154 4.76 -4.46 12.04
N VAL A 155 4.09 -4.23 10.91
CA VAL A 155 2.94 -3.33 10.78
C VAL A 155 1.71 -3.92 11.49
N GLY A 156 1.31 -5.16 11.16
CA GLY A 156 0.14 -5.79 11.76
C GLY A 156 0.19 -5.87 13.29
N SER A 157 1.39 -6.03 13.87
CA SER A 157 1.56 -6.00 15.34
C SER A 157 1.29 -4.64 15.96
N GLN A 158 1.66 -3.56 15.28
CA GLN A 158 1.35 -2.20 15.76
C GLN A 158 -0.16 -1.92 15.64
N VAL A 159 -0.76 -2.31 14.52
CA VAL A 159 -2.20 -2.20 14.31
C VAL A 159 -2.98 -3.00 15.36
N ALA A 160 -2.51 -4.23 15.68
CA ALA A 160 -3.10 -5.05 16.75
C ALA A 160 -3.08 -4.36 18.12
N LYS A 161 -1.93 -3.79 18.52
CA LYS A 161 -1.79 -3.07 19.80
C LYS A 161 -2.78 -1.91 19.93
N ILE A 162 -2.95 -1.13 18.87
CA ILE A 162 -3.90 -0.01 18.85
C ILE A 162 -5.35 -0.52 18.90
N GLY A 163 -5.68 -1.60 18.15
CA GLY A 163 -7.00 -2.22 18.21
C GLY A 163 -7.38 -2.70 19.61
N LYS A 164 -6.42 -3.30 20.32
CA LYS A 164 -6.60 -3.67 21.74
C LYS A 164 -6.89 -2.45 22.62
N ALA A 165 -6.19 -1.33 22.38
CA ALA A 165 -6.41 -0.08 23.13
C ALA A 165 -7.82 0.51 22.88
N PHE A 166 -8.42 0.28 21.71
CA PHE A 166 -9.83 0.59 21.43
C PHE A 166 -10.81 -0.45 21.98
N GLY A 167 -10.34 -1.48 22.69
CA GLY A 167 -11.20 -2.54 23.25
C GLY A 167 -11.73 -3.51 22.22
N MET A 168 -11.09 -3.62 21.05
CA MET A 168 -11.44 -4.61 20.03
C MET A 168 -10.90 -6.00 20.40
N GLN A 169 -11.57 -7.04 19.91
CA GLN A 169 -10.99 -8.38 19.83
C GLN A 169 -10.13 -8.45 18.57
N VAL A 170 -8.88 -8.91 18.70
CA VAL A 170 -7.96 -8.98 17.56
C VAL A 170 -7.72 -10.44 17.19
N MET A 171 -7.94 -10.76 15.93
CA MET A 171 -7.66 -12.07 15.33
C MET A 171 -6.62 -11.90 14.22
N ALA A 172 -5.81 -12.94 13.97
CA ALA A 172 -4.84 -12.91 12.89
C ALA A 172 -4.74 -14.23 12.14
N TRP A 173 -4.45 -14.12 10.86
CA TRP A 173 -4.08 -15.21 9.99
C TRP A 173 -2.91 -14.81 9.07
N SER A 174 -2.03 -15.74 8.81
CA SER A 174 -1.13 -15.75 7.66
C SER A 174 -0.64 -17.18 7.45
N GLU A 175 -0.11 -17.49 6.26
CA GLU A 175 0.40 -18.85 5.99
C GLU A 175 1.51 -19.30 6.95
N ASN A 176 2.29 -18.36 7.48
CA ASN A 176 3.36 -18.61 8.44
C ASN A 176 3.13 -17.77 9.70
N LEU A 177 1.95 -17.92 10.32
CA LEU A 177 1.61 -17.16 11.52
C LEU A 177 2.45 -17.63 12.72
N ASP A 178 3.13 -16.68 13.35
CA ASP A 178 3.89 -16.93 14.58
C ASP A 178 2.95 -16.97 15.80
N LEU A 179 2.71 -18.17 16.32
CA LEU A 179 1.82 -18.38 17.47
C LEU A 179 2.39 -17.81 18.77
N ASN A 180 3.72 -17.71 18.92
CA ASN A 180 4.33 -17.08 20.10
C ASN A 180 4.04 -15.59 20.10
N LYS A 181 4.13 -14.97 18.93
CA LYS A 181 3.78 -13.56 18.73
C LYS A 181 2.30 -13.29 18.95
N CYS A 182 1.43 -14.22 18.56
CA CYS A 182 0.01 -14.14 18.88
C CYS A 182 -0.21 -14.10 20.40
N LYS A 183 0.45 -15.00 21.16
CA LYS A 183 0.36 -15.02 22.62
C LYS A 183 0.91 -13.74 23.26
N GLU A 184 2.07 -13.27 22.79
CA GLU A 184 2.71 -12.04 23.30
C GLU A 184 1.80 -10.81 23.14
N LEU A 185 1.08 -10.72 22.02
CA LEU A 185 0.22 -9.59 21.69
C LEU A 185 -1.24 -9.79 22.11
N ASP A 186 -1.56 -10.92 22.73
CA ASP A 186 -2.95 -11.33 23.03
C ASP A 186 -3.86 -11.22 21.80
N VAL A 187 -3.40 -11.81 20.68
CA VAL A 187 -4.10 -11.90 19.39
C VAL A 187 -4.53 -13.34 19.17
N LEU A 188 -5.78 -13.57 18.82
CA LEU A 188 -6.31 -14.90 18.56
C LEU A 188 -5.87 -15.41 17.18
N PRO A 189 -5.15 -16.55 17.09
CA PRO A 189 -4.89 -17.17 15.81
C PRO A 189 -6.18 -17.74 15.21
N ALA A 190 -6.39 -17.60 13.92
CA ALA A 190 -7.57 -18.06 13.22
C ALA A 190 -7.21 -18.75 11.90
N SER A 191 -8.13 -19.55 11.36
CA SER A 191 -8.10 -19.95 9.97
C SER A 191 -8.41 -18.73 9.07
N LYS A 192 -8.03 -18.79 7.78
CA LYS A 192 -8.39 -17.72 6.84
C LYS A 192 -9.92 -17.52 6.79
N GLU A 193 -10.66 -18.60 6.78
CA GLU A 193 -12.12 -18.58 6.68
C GLU A 193 -12.78 -17.97 7.92
N ASP A 194 -12.36 -18.40 9.13
CA ASP A 194 -12.88 -17.85 10.38
C ASP A 194 -12.53 -16.36 10.52
N LEU A 195 -11.31 -15.97 10.14
CA LEU A 195 -10.90 -14.57 10.17
C LEU A 195 -11.82 -13.72 9.31
N ILE A 196 -12.05 -14.13 8.05
CA ILE A 196 -12.84 -13.38 7.08
C ILE A 196 -14.30 -13.26 7.53
N SER A 197 -14.91 -14.36 7.95
CA SER A 197 -16.34 -14.40 8.32
C SER A 197 -16.63 -13.69 9.66
N SER A 198 -15.65 -13.64 10.56
CA SER A 198 -15.85 -13.07 11.90
C SER A 198 -15.51 -11.58 11.97
N SER A 199 -14.70 -11.05 11.05
CA SER A 199 -14.19 -9.67 11.12
C SER A 199 -15.28 -8.63 10.91
N ASP A 200 -15.26 -7.58 11.74
CA ASP A 200 -15.98 -6.34 11.49
C ASP A 200 -15.09 -5.36 10.68
N PHE A 201 -13.78 -5.41 10.91
CA PHE A 201 -12.76 -4.71 10.13
C PHE A 201 -11.68 -5.73 9.75
N LEU A 202 -11.52 -5.99 8.46
CA LEU A 202 -10.49 -6.89 7.92
C LEU A 202 -9.37 -6.06 7.32
N SER A 203 -8.17 -6.12 7.91
CA SER A 203 -7.03 -5.30 7.52
C SER A 203 -5.84 -6.14 7.04
N ILE A 204 -5.24 -5.72 5.91
CA ILE A 204 -4.22 -6.49 5.20
C ILE A 204 -2.83 -5.93 5.49
N HIS A 205 -1.91 -6.79 6.00
CA HIS A 205 -0.55 -6.44 6.41
C HIS A 205 0.49 -7.50 6.00
N VAL A 206 0.26 -8.21 4.90
CA VAL A 206 1.22 -9.13 4.30
C VAL A 206 2.02 -8.46 3.20
N GLN A 207 3.23 -8.95 2.93
CA GLN A 207 4.01 -8.47 1.79
C GLN A 207 3.37 -8.93 0.48
N GLY A 208 3.34 -8.05 -0.53
CA GLY A 208 2.91 -8.41 -1.88
C GLY A 208 3.78 -9.49 -2.52
N GLY A 209 3.34 -9.95 -3.68
CA GLY A 209 3.98 -11.00 -4.51
C GLY A 209 3.03 -12.15 -4.80
N GLU A 210 3.45 -13.09 -5.63
CA GLU A 210 2.63 -14.18 -6.17
C GLU A 210 1.87 -14.98 -5.10
N ARG A 211 2.49 -15.17 -3.92
CA ARG A 211 1.88 -15.90 -2.80
C ARG A 211 0.53 -15.32 -2.35
N TYR A 212 0.41 -14.00 -2.33
CA TYR A 212 -0.79 -13.31 -1.83
C TYR A 212 -1.56 -12.58 -2.94
N LYS A 213 -1.18 -12.75 -4.19
CA LYS A 213 -1.93 -12.21 -5.33
C LYS A 213 -3.34 -12.82 -5.32
N ASN A 214 -4.36 -11.94 -5.43
CA ASN A 214 -5.77 -12.34 -5.34
C ASN A 214 -6.09 -13.18 -4.09
N CYS A 215 -5.44 -12.87 -2.97
CA CYS A 215 -5.75 -13.52 -1.68
C CYS A 215 -7.18 -13.22 -1.24
N ILE A 216 -7.72 -12.08 -1.60
CA ILE A 216 -9.10 -11.67 -1.40
C ILE A 216 -9.74 -11.50 -2.77
N THR A 217 -10.73 -12.34 -3.06
CA THR A 217 -11.56 -12.33 -4.25
C THR A 217 -13.02 -12.17 -3.86
N LEU A 218 -13.94 -12.16 -4.82
CA LEU A 218 -15.39 -12.13 -4.53
C LEU A 218 -15.81 -13.27 -3.60
N LYS A 219 -15.18 -14.44 -3.72
CA LYS A 219 -15.43 -15.60 -2.85
C LYS A 219 -15.13 -15.30 -1.37
N GLU A 220 -14.07 -14.57 -1.09
CA GLU A 220 -13.73 -14.15 0.26
C GLU A 220 -14.63 -12.99 0.71
N LEU A 221 -14.89 -12.02 -0.16
CA LEU A 221 -15.76 -10.87 0.13
C LEU A 221 -17.20 -11.32 0.46
N ASP A 222 -17.74 -12.30 -0.24
CA ASP A 222 -19.08 -12.87 0.02
C ASP A 222 -19.20 -13.52 1.39
N LYS A 223 -18.07 -13.96 2.00
CA LYS A 223 -18.06 -14.53 3.34
C LYS A 223 -17.95 -13.48 4.45
N MET A 224 -17.60 -12.25 4.12
CA MET A 224 -17.52 -11.14 5.08
C MET A 224 -18.92 -10.75 5.56
N LYS A 225 -18.99 -10.11 6.72
CA LYS A 225 -20.26 -9.53 7.18
C LYS A 225 -20.66 -8.36 6.27
N LYS A 226 -21.95 -8.22 5.97
CA LYS A 226 -22.44 -7.07 5.20
C LYS A 226 -22.14 -5.70 5.83
N THR A 227 -21.92 -5.71 7.14
CA THR A 227 -21.57 -4.51 7.93
C THR A 227 -20.06 -4.31 8.08
N SER A 228 -19.24 -5.17 7.49
CA SER A 228 -17.79 -5.12 7.65
C SER A 228 -17.10 -4.23 6.63
N PHE A 229 -15.89 -3.84 6.98
CA PHE A 229 -15.01 -3.01 6.16
C PHE A 229 -13.72 -3.74 5.83
N LEU A 230 -13.25 -3.59 4.58
CA LEU A 230 -11.94 -4.06 4.13
C LEU A 230 -10.94 -2.91 4.14
N ILE A 231 -9.76 -3.13 4.74
CA ILE A 231 -8.68 -2.13 4.76
C ILE A 231 -7.44 -2.71 4.09
N ASN A 232 -6.92 -2.02 3.08
CA ASN A 232 -5.69 -2.41 2.40
C ASN A 232 -4.70 -1.25 2.32
N THR A 233 -3.68 -1.28 3.17
CA THR A 233 -2.53 -0.37 3.18
C THR A 233 -1.24 -1.11 2.84
N SER A 234 -1.36 -2.28 2.19
CA SER A 234 -0.21 -3.14 1.89
C SER A 234 0.16 -3.10 0.41
N ARG A 235 -0.55 -3.84 -0.45
CA ARG A 235 -0.35 -3.87 -1.91
C ARG A 235 -1.69 -4.12 -2.62
N GLY A 236 -1.95 -3.37 -3.71
CA GLY A 236 -3.19 -3.50 -4.50
C GLY A 236 -3.49 -4.93 -4.94
N PRO A 237 -2.58 -5.63 -5.62
CA PRO A 237 -2.84 -6.97 -6.17
C PRO A 237 -3.14 -8.09 -5.15
N ILE A 238 -3.13 -7.81 -3.83
CA ILE A 238 -3.57 -8.77 -2.81
C ILE A 238 -5.10 -8.96 -2.85
N VAL A 239 -5.80 -7.90 -3.20
CA VAL A 239 -7.25 -7.91 -3.44
C VAL A 239 -7.48 -7.89 -4.94
N ASN A 240 -8.37 -8.74 -5.44
CA ASN A 240 -8.82 -8.63 -6.83
C ASN A 240 -9.67 -7.35 -6.96
N GLU A 241 -9.20 -6.39 -7.74
CA GLU A 241 -9.80 -5.05 -7.82
C GLU A 241 -11.20 -5.09 -8.46
N ASP A 242 -11.40 -5.89 -9.52
CA ASP A 242 -12.71 -6.04 -10.17
C ASP A 242 -13.74 -6.68 -9.22
N ASP A 243 -13.33 -7.70 -8.46
CA ASP A 243 -14.18 -8.35 -7.47
C ASP A 243 -14.56 -7.38 -6.33
N LEU A 244 -13.61 -6.54 -5.89
CA LEU A 244 -13.88 -5.52 -4.89
C LEU A 244 -14.88 -4.47 -5.40
N ILE A 245 -14.73 -4.03 -6.66
CA ILE A 245 -15.68 -3.12 -7.30
C ILE A 245 -17.09 -3.73 -7.33
N ILE A 246 -17.21 -5.01 -7.67
CA ILE A 246 -18.49 -5.73 -7.64
C ILE A 246 -19.05 -5.74 -6.21
N ALA A 247 -18.25 -6.15 -5.23
CA ALA A 247 -18.68 -6.27 -3.83
C ALA A 247 -19.17 -4.94 -3.24
N LEU A 248 -18.46 -3.85 -3.52
CA LEU A 248 -18.87 -2.51 -3.08
C LEU A 248 -20.12 -2.01 -3.81
N SER A 249 -20.18 -2.19 -5.14
CA SER A 249 -21.34 -1.76 -5.95
C SER A 249 -22.63 -2.49 -5.60
N THR A 250 -22.52 -3.73 -5.10
CA THR A 250 -23.68 -4.57 -4.72
C THR A 250 -23.90 -4.67 -3.21
N ASN A 251 -23.18 -3.88 -2.42
CA ASN A 251 -23.26 -3.84 -0.95
C ASN A 251 -23.06 -5.22 -0.30
N VAL A 252 -22.12 -6.02 -0.81
CA VAL A 252 -21.67 -7.27 -0.17
C VAL A 252 -20.97 -6.98 1.14
N ILE A 253 -20.16 -5.90 1.17
CA ILE A 253 -19.55 -5.32 2.36
C ILE A 253 -19.93 -3.85 2.51
N ALA A 254 -19.75 -3.27 3.69
CA ALA A 254 -20.16 -1.89 3.97
C ALA A 254 -19.26 -0.84 3.29
N GLY A 255 -17.99 -1.16 3.08
CA GLY A 255 -17.06 -0.21 2.45
C GLY A 255 -15.62 -0.71 2.47
N ALA A 256 -14.72 0.07 1.87
CA ALA A 256 -13.30 -0.22 1.88
C ALA A 256 -12.44 1.03 2.10
N GLY A 257 -11.34 0.86 2.85
CA GLY A 257 -10.29 1.88 3.04
C GLY A 257 -9.01 1.46 2.31
N LEU A 258 -8.65 2.15 1.26
CA LEU A 258 -7.57 1.76 0.35
C LEU A 258 -6.51 2.86 0.27
N ASP A 259 -5.24 2.46 0.37
CA ASP A 259 -4.05 3.29 0.12
C ASP A 259 -3.26 2.79 -1.10
N VAL A 260 -3.63 1.61 -1.61
CA VAL A 260 -2.92 0.90 -2.67
C VAL A 260 -3.90 0.31 -3.69
N TYR A 261 -3.47 0.25 -4.95
CA TYR A 261 -4.31 -0.16 -6.07
C TYR A 261 -3.55 -1.12 -6.99
N GLU A 262 -4.25 -1.81 -7.88
CA GLU A 262 -3.61 -2.69 -8.86
C GLU A 262 -2.75 -1.89 -9.84
N LYS A 263 -3.26 -0.74 -10.28
CA LYS A 263 -2.53 0.25 -11.08
C LYS A 263 -2.39 1.55 -10.31
N GLU A 264 -1.15 1.98 -10.13
CA GLU A 264 -0.80 3.26 -9.48
C GLU A 264 0.00 4.14 -10.45
N PRO A 265 -0.38 5.42 -10.60
CA PRO A 265 -1.52 6.12 -9.98
C PRO A 265 -2.88 5.55 -10.42
N LEU A 266 -3.86 5.60 -9.50
CA LEU A 266 -5.21 5.13 -9.79
C LEU A 266 -5.82 5.94 -10.94
N PRO A 267 -6.24 5.31 -12.07
CA PRO A 267 -6.82 6.00 -13.20
C PRO A 267 -8.02 6.87 -12.81
N GLU A 268 -8.19 8.02 -13.48
CA GLU A 268 -9.26 8.96 -13.17
C GLU A 268 -10.66 8.36 -13.32
N ASN A 269 -10.84 7.45 -14.28
CA ASN A 269 -12.09 6.77 -14.54
C ASN A 269 -12.30 5.48 -13.73
N ASN A 270 -11.40 5.15 -12.79
CA ASN A 270 -11.55 3.96 -11.97
C ASN A 270 -12.77 4.09 -11.04
N LYS A 271 -13.61 3.06 -11.01
CA LYS A 271 -14.86 3.05 -10.24
C LYS A 271 -14.65 3.16 -8.74
N LEU A 272 -13.52 2.69 -8.19
CA LEU A 272 -13.20 2.80 -6.76
C LEU A 272 -13.17 4.25 -6.25
N ARG A 273 -13.02 5.24 -7.14
CA ARG A 273 -13.06 6.66 -6.75
C ARG A 273 -14.45 7.13 -6.30
N PHE A 274 -15.49 6.38 -6.65
CA PHE A 274 -16.90 6.76 -6.48
C PHE A 274 -17.70 5.78 -5.61
N LEU A 275 -17.04 4.75 -5.08
CA LEU A 275 -17.63 3.73 -4.21
C LEU A 275 -17.32 3.99 -2.72
N PRO A 276 -18.12 3.44 -1.79
CA PRO A 276 -17.92 3.60 -0.35
C PRO A 276 -16.68 2.91 0.21
#